data_11f4698c59aea18cc2e94c783d344c51
#
_entry.id   11f4698c59aea18cc2e94c783d344c51
#
_cell.length_a   1.000
_cell.length_b   1.000
_cell.length_c   1.000
_cell.angle_alpha   90.00
_cell.angle_beta   90.00
_cell.angle_gamma   90.00
#
_symmetry.space_group_name_H-M   'P 1'
#
loop_
_entity.id
_entity.type
_entity.pdbx_description
1 polymer ?
#
loop_
_entity_poly.entity_id
_entity_poly.type
_entity_poly.pdbx_seq_one_letter_code
_entity_poly.pdbx_strand_id
1 'polypeptide(L)'
;MRKLKSRIPSPALVISLIALVVALAGTAYAAKRINGGVIIKHTISGGKLKKDTLTGYQIKNSKLGVVPAAQRAAHTYWAVVNNPAGAGNAVLARASDFGMSASESGGAVNVVFPSSMLSCANVAGRNNAGTSAPGAGFAQTNVNAGNVNTLEVRTRDDTGANVDADFHVIAVCP
;
A
#
# COMPACT_ATOMS: atom_id res chain seq x y z
N MET A 1 68.81 -9.27 -54.52
CA MET A 1 67.34 -9.08 -54.37
C MET A 1 66.71 -10.43 -54.01
N ARG A 2 66.26 -10.57 -52.75
CA ARG A 2 65.57 -11.79 -52.28
C ARG A 2 64.12 -11.71 -52.74
N LYS A 3 63.69 -12.64 -53.60
CA LYS A 3 62.29 -12.80 -54.00
C LYS A 3 61.49 -13.33 -52.80
N LEU A 4 60.60 -12.51 -52.24
CA LEU A 4 59.62 -12.98 -51.31
C LEU A 4 58.71 -14.00 -52.00
N LYS A 5 58.83 -15.30 -51.68
CA LYS A 5 57.91 -16.31 -52.06
C LYS A 5 56.58 -16.07 -51.37
N SER A 6 55.58 -15.62 -52.08
CA SER A 6 54.22 -15.52 -51.62
C SER A 6 53.75 -16.90 -51.18
N ARG A 7 53.65 -17.17 -49.88
CA ARG A 7 53.09 -18.44 -49.37
C ARG A 7 51.59 -18.28 -49.37
N ILE A 8 50.93 -18.96 -50.28
CA ILE A 8 49.45 -19.08 -50.25
C ILE A 8 49.10 -19.76 -48.94
N PRO A 9 48.22 -19.16 -48.09
CA PRO A 9 47.84 -19.77 -46.82
C PRO A 9 47.19 -21.14 -47.07
N SER A 10 47.47 -22.10 -46.21
CA SER A 10 46.89 -23.45 -46.34
C SER A 10 45.36 -23.36 -46.17
N PRO A 11 44.58 -24.20 -46.88
CA PRO A 11 43.12 -24.23 -46.70
C PRO A 11 42.67 -24.38 -45.24
N ALA A 12 43.42 -25.12 -44.45
CA ALA A 12 43.14 -25.28 -43.03
C ALA A 12 43.26 -23.97 -42.24
N LEU A 13 44.25 -23.12 -42.57
CA LEU A 13 44.43 -21.81 -41.91
C LEU A 13 43.29 -20.86 -42.28
N VAL A 14 42.79 -20.89 -43.50
CA VAL A 14 41.65 -20.06 -43.92
C VAL A 14 40.37 -20.52 -43.18
N ILE A 15 40.12 -21.82 -43.08
CA ILE A 15 38.95 -22.39 -42.37
C ILE A 15 39.02 -22.04 -40.89
N SER A 16 40.19 -22.16 -40.25
CA SER A 16 40.34 -21.83 -38.80
C SER A 16 40.13 -20.33 -38.52
N LEU A 17 40.58 -19.48 -39.42
CA LEU A 17 40.35 -18.04 -39.28
C LEU A 17 38.88 -17.67 -39.40
N ILE A 18 38.18 -18.27 -40.37
CA ILE A 18 36.73 -18.09 -40.52
C ILE A 18 35.97 -18.58 -39.27
N ALA A 19 36.34 -19.78 -38.79
CA ALA A 19 35.73 -20.34 -37.57
C ALA A 19 35.97 -19.43 -36.34
N LEU A 20 37.16 -18.84 -36.21
CA LEU A 20 37.47 -17.89 -35.14
C LEU A 20 36.62 -16.61 -35.23
N VAL A 21 36.47 -16.05 -36.41
CA VAL A 21 35.65 -14.86 -36.63
C VAL A 21 34.18 -15.13 -36.31
N VAL A 22 33.64 -16.27 -36.72
CA VAL A 22 32.27 -16.70 -36.40
C VAL A 22 32.06 -16.89 -34.89
N ALA A 23 33.03 -17.52 -34.22
CA ALA A 23 32.97 -17.75 -32.79
C ALA A 23 33.01 -16.42 -32.00
N LEU A 24 33.87 -15.48 -32.39
CA LEU A 24 33.96 -14.16 -31.75
C LEU A 24 32.72 -13.30 -32.05
N ALA A 25 32.16 -13.34 -33.25
CA ALA A 25 30.94 -12.62 -33.61
C ALA A 25 29.71 -13.15 -32.85
N GLY A 26 29.63 -14.48 -32.60
CA GLY A 26 28.56 -15.10 -31.84
C GLY A 26 28.51 -14.66 -30.38
N THR A 27 29.65 -14.51 -29.73
CA THR A 27 29.73 -14.06 -28.33
C THR A 27 29.37 -12.58 -28.14
N ALA A 28 29.71 -11.71 -29.11
CA ALA A 28 29.35 -10.30 -29.08
C ALA A 28 27.83 -10.04 -29.20
N TYR A 29 27.10 -10.95 -29.86
CA TYR A 29 25.64 -10.86 -29.99
C TYR A 29 24.91 -11.25 -28.69
N ALA A 30 25.45 -12.20 -27.93
CA ALA A 30 24.87 -12.65 -26.67
C ALA A 30 24.97 -11.60 -25.54
N ALA A 31 25.94 -10.69 -25.60
CA ALA A 31 26.12 -9.63 -24.62
C ALA A 31 25.21 -8.40 -24.87
N LYS A 32 24.43 -8.35 -25.95
CA LYS A 32 23.50 -7.27 -26.24
C LYS A 32 22.37 -7.32 -25.21
N ARG A 33 22.18 -6.22 -24.49
CA ARG A 33 21.10 -6.09 -23.50
C ARG A 33 19.78 -6.57 -24.09
N ILE A 34 19.14 -7.53 -23.43
CA ILE A 34 17.84 -8.04 -23.86
C ILE A 34 16.84 -6.89 -23.75
N ASN A 35 16.36 -6.40 -24.89
CA ASN A 35 15.32 -5.40 -24.93
C ASN A 35 13.98 -6.08 -24.58
N GLY A 36 13.22 -5.50 -23.66
CA GLY A 36 11.91 -6.03 -23.26
C GLY A 36 10.94 -6.27 -24.43
N GLY A 37 11.12 -5.59 -25.58
CA GLY A 37 10.34 -5.81 -26.80
C GLY A 37 10.60 -7.17 -27.47
N VAL A 38 11.72 -7.84 -27.17
CA VAL A 38 12.06 -9.19 -27.68
C VAL A 38 11.45 -10.29 -26.84
N ILE A 39 10.97 -9.96 -25.64
CA ILE A 39 10.35 -10.92 -24.73
C ILE A 39 8.90 -11.13 -25.14
N ILE A 40 8.54 -12.34 -25.51
CA ILE A 40 7.18 -12.71 -25.87
C ILE A 40 6.29 -12.53 -24.62
N LYS A 41 5.10 -11.93 -24.79
CA LYS A 41 4.15 -11.74 -23.69
C LYS A 41 3.84 -13.07 -23.01
N HIS A 42 3.74 -13.05 -21.68
CA HIS A 42 3.40 -14.19 -20.82
C HIS A 42 4.45 -15.33 -20.76
N THR A 43 5.68 -15.11 -21.24
CA THR A 43 6.73 -16.15 -21.22
C THR A 43 7.61 -16.14 -19.97
N ILE A 44 7.63 -15.02 -19.21
CA ILE A 44 8.39 -14.93 -17.96
C ILE A 44 7.48 -15.37 -16.80
N SER A 45 7.76 -16.53 -16.23
CA SER A 45 7.08 -16.96 -15.01
C SER A 45 7.60 -16.20 -13.79
N GLY A 46 6.75 -16.00 -12.76
CA GLY A 46 7.14 -15.31 -11.52
C GLY A 46 8.38 -15.90 -10.84
N GLY A 47 8.61 -17.23 -10.97
CA GLY A 47 9.81 -17.89 -10.42
C GLY A 47 11.12 -17.52 -11.13
N LYS A 48 11.07 -16.83 -12.27
CA LYS A 48 12.26 -16.31 -12.96
C LYS A 48 12.64 -14.90 -12.51
N LEU A 49 11.77 -14.25 -11.75
CA LEU A 49 12.04 -12.95 -11.14
C LEU A 49 12.69 -13.18 -9.78
N LYS A 50 13.82 -12.52 -9.53
CA LYS A 50 14.45 -12.58 -8.21
C LYS A 50 13.49 -11.96 -7.20
N LYS A 51 13.26 -12.65 -6.07
CA LYS A 51 12.41 -12.14 -4.99
C LYS A 51 12.87 -10.76 -4.53
N ASP A 52 11.92 -9.88 -4.22
CA ASP A 52 12.14 -8.54 -3.69
C ASP A 52 12.94 -7.56 -4.61
N THR A 53 12.99 -7.84 -5.92
CA THR A 53 13.70 -6.97 -6.89
C THR A 53 12.79 -6.03 -7.66
N LEU A 54 11.48 -6.30 -7.72
CA LEU A 54 10.51 -5.42 -8.35
C LEU A 54 9.93 -4.47 -7.30
N THR A 55 10.16 -3.19 -7.48
CA THR A 55 9.61 -2.12 -6.63
C THR A 55 8.48 -1.39 -7.36
N GLY A 56 7.75 -0.52 -6.67
CA GLY A 56 6.71 0.31 -7.29
C GLY A 56 7.21 1.19 -8.43
N TYR A 57 8.51 1.43 -8.54
CA TYR A 57 9.11 2.18 -9.65
C TYR A 57 9.09 1.40 -10.98
N GLN A 58 9.29 0.07 -10.93
CA GLN A 58 9.27 -0.80 -12.10
C GLN A 58 7.85 -1.27 -12.48
N ILE A 59 6.88 -1.09 -11.58
CA ILE A 59 5.52 -1.56 -11.77
C ILE A 59 4.60 -0.37 -12.00
N LYS A 60 3.93 -0.33 -13.15
CA LYS A 60 2.90 0.68 -13.39
C LYS A 60 1.64 0.33 -12.57
N ASN A 61 1.45 0.98 -11.43
CA ASN A 61 0.36 0.70 -10.48
C ASN A 61 -1.03 0.73 -11.13
N SER A 62 -1.25 1.62 -12.13
CA SER A 62 -2.52 1.68 -12.87
C SER A 62 -2.80 0.45 -13.76
N LYS A 63 -1.84 -0.46 -13.91
CA LYS A 63 -1.96 -1.72 -14.68
C LYS A 63 -1.95 -2.96 -13.81
N LEU A 64 -1.69 -2.79 -12.51
CA LEU A 64 -1.91 -3.88 -11.56
C LEU A 64 -3.41 -4.08 -11.41
N GLY A 65 -3.86 -5.31 -11.61
CA GLY A 65 -5.21 -5.70 -11.18
C GLY A 65 -5.36 -5.46 -9.68
N VAL A 66 -6.60 -5.44 -9.23
CA VAL A 66 -6.92 -5.28 -7.81
C VAL A 66 -6.20 -6.36 -7.00
N VAL A 67 -5.32 -5.94 -6.09
CA VAL A 67 -4.74 -6.84 -5.07
C VAL A 67 -5.74 -6.87 -3.91
N PRO A 68 -6.47 -7.98 -3.69
CA PRO A 68 -7.59 -8.00 -2.73
C PRO A 68 -7.20 -7.59 -1.30
N ALA A 69 -6.00 -7.90 -0.88
CA ALA A 69 -5.50 -7.49 0.44
C ALA A 69 -5.22 -5.98 0.54
N ALA A 70 -4.62 -5.38 -0.51
CA ALA A 70 -4.37 -3.95 -0.56
C ALA A 70 -5.67 -3.15 -0.68
N GLN A 71 -6.66 -3.64 -1.42
CA GLN A 71 -7.97 -3.00 -1.53
C GLN A 71 -8.70 -3.00 -0.17
N ARG A 72 -8.68 -4.10 0.58
CA ARG A 72 -9.25 -4.13 1.94
C ARG A 72 -8.55 -3.16 2.89
N ALA A 73 -7.22 -3.06 2.81
CA ALA A 73 -6.47 -2.12 3.63
C ALA A 73 -6.78 -0.66 3.28
N ALA A 74 -7.02 -0.36 2.00
CA ALA A 74 -7.37 0.99 1.53
C ALA A 74 -8.77 1.45 1.99
N HIS A 75 -9.64 0.53 2.34
CA HIS A 75 -11.01 0.82 2.78
C HIS A 75 -11.25 0.59 4.29
N THR A 76 -10.17 0.44 5.06
CA THR A 76 -10.25 0.30 6.52
C THR A 76 -9.71 1.56 7.17
N TYR A 77 -10.58 2.28 7.84
CA TYR A 77 -10.23 3.47 8.62
C TYR A 77 -10.29 3.14 10.09
N TRP A 78 -9.39 3.73 10.87
CA TRP A 78 -9.45 3.66 12.33
C TRP A 78 -8.96 4.97 12.95
N ALA A 79 -9.49 5.27 14.12
CA ALA A 79 -9.09 6.41 14.91
C ALA A 79 -9.09 6.06 16.40
N VAL A 80 -8.16 6.66 17.13
CA VAL A 80 -8.16 6.74 18.58
C VAL A 80 -8.36 8.20 18.95
N VAL A 81 -9.41 8.45 19.73
CA VAL A 81 -9.80 9.79 20.14
C VAL A 81 -9.59 9.93 21.65
N ASN A 82 -8.87 10.96 22.05
CA ASN A 82 -8.79 11.41 23.40
C ASN A 82 -9.92 12.42 23.64
N ASN A 83 -10.83 12.10 24.54
CA ASN A 83 -11.97 12.94 24.90
C ASN A 83 -12.02 13.12 26.44
N PRO A 84 -11.11 13.94 27.00
CA PRO A 84 -11.14 14.24 28.43
C PRO A 84 -12.41 14.99 28.82
N ALA A 85 -12.85 14.81 30.05
CA ALA A 85 -14.05 15.48 30.57
C ALA A 85 -14.03 16.99 30.32
N GLY A 86 -15.09 17.49 29.69
CA GLY A 86 -15.29 18.90 29.37
C GLY A 86 -15.53 19.15 27.87
N ALA A 87 -16.61 19.85 27.58
CA ALA A 87 -17.05 20.10 26.21
C ALA A 87 -15.98 20.73 25.32
N GLY A 88 -15.85 20.21 24.10
CA GLY A 88 -14.96 20.75 23.07
C GLY A 88 -13.52 20.24 23.12
N ASN A 89 -13.20 19.29 23.97
CA ASN A 89 -11.84 18.81 24.16
C ASN A 89 -11.48 17.53 23.38
N ALA A 90 -12.39 17.00 22.56
CA ALA A 90 -12.10 15.81 21.78
C ALA A 90 -11.02 16.08 20.73
N VAL A 91 -9.92 15.34 20.79
CA VAL A 91 -8.81 15.43 19.86
C VAL A 91 -8.44 14.06 19.29
N LEU A 92 -8.08 14.05 18.03
CA LEU A 92 -7.60 12.85 17.37
C LEU A 92 -6.19 12.53 17.88
N ALA A 93 -6.05 11.48 18.67
CA ALA A 93 -4.76 11.04 19.21
C ALA A 93 -3.94 10.27 18.16
N ARG A 94 -4.60 9.37 17.40
CA ARG A 94 -4.00 8.56 16.33
C ARG A 94 -5.06 8.21 15.29
N ALA A 95 -4.67 8.11 14.02
CA ALA A 95 -5.57 7.73 12.94
C ALA A 95 -4.84 7.00 11.81
N SER A 96 -5.61 6.28 11.00
CA SER A 96 -5.11 5.60 9.79
C SER A 96 -4.81 6.55 8.64
N ASP A 97 -5.39 7.77 8.64
CA ASP A 97 -5.28 8.74 7.55
C ASP A 97 -5.12 10.17 8.10
N PHE A 98 -4.30 10.98 7.43
CA PHE A 98 -4.05 12.39 7.79
C PHE A 98 -5.25 13.31 7.52
N GLY A 99 -6.20 12.89 6.68
CA GLY A 99 -7.42 13.65 6.39
C GLY A 99 -8.51 13.49 7.44
N MET A 100 -8.27 12.75 8.52
CA MET A 100 -9.24 12.55 9.60
C MET A 100 -9.15 13.68 10.63
N SER A 101 -10.28 13.99 11.27
CA SER A 101 -10.36 14.92 12.40
C SER A 101 -11.40 14.45 13.41
N ALA A 102 -11.29 14.94 14.63
CA ALA A 102 -12.29 14.74 15.68
C ALA A 102 -12.64 16.08 16.33
N SER A 103 -13.92 16.25 16.65
CA SER A 103 -14.43 17.41 17.37
C SER A 103 -15.66 17.03 18.17
N GLU A 104 -15.84 17.67 19.32
CA GLU A 104 -17.02 17.43 20.15
C GLU A 104 -18.13 18.43 19.83
N SER A 105 -19.38 17.98 19.83
CA SER A 105 -20.57 18.81 19.69
C SER A 105 -21.79 18.13 20.31
N GLY A 106 -22.45 18.79 21.24
CA GLY A 106 -23.71 18.31 21.83
C GLY A 106 -23.61 17.01 22.62
N GLY A 107 -22.48 16.74 23.27
CA GLY A 107 -22.24 15.49 24.04
C GLY A 107 -21.98 14.27 23.16
N ALA A 108 -21.59 14.51 21.92
CA ALA A 108 -21.12 13.50 21.00
C ALA A 108 -19.83 13.96 20.32
N VAL A 109 -18.98 13.03 19.95
CA VAL A 109 -17.77 13.33 19.20
C VAL A 109 -18.01 13.00 17.73
N ASN A 110 -17.80 13.99 16.88
CA ASN A 110 -17.84 13.87 15.43
C ASN A 110 -16.44 13.48 14.94
N VAL A 111 -16.29 12.29 14.38
CA VAL A 111 -15.05 11.84 13.72
C VAL A 111 -15.28 11.92 12.22
N VAL A 112 -14.51 12.78 11.55
CA VAL A 112 -14.58 13.00 10.10
C VAL A 112 -13.59 12.07 9.40
N PHE A 113 -14.06 11.43 8.34
CA PHE A 113 -13.30 10.51 7.52
C PHE A 113 -13.11 11.06 6.09
N PRO A 114 -12.10 10.59 5.35
CA PRO A 114 -11.86 11.07 3.99
C PRO A 114 -12.90 10.59 2.96
N SER A 115 -13.76 9.62 3.33
CA SER A 115 -14.81 9.08 2.47
C SER A 115 -16.13 8.91 3.20
N SER A 116 -17.21 8.62 2.43
CA SER A 116 -18.56 8.39 2.98
C SER A 116 -18.61 7.14 3.86
N MET A 117 -19.24 7.27 5.02
CA MET A 117 -19.45 6.17 5.98
C MET A 117 -20.79 5.44 5.82
N LEU A 118 -21.64 5.84 4.84
CA LEU A 118 -22.99 5.30 4.67
C LEU A 118 -23.05 3.79 4.40
N SER A 119 -22.06 3.27 3.66
CA SER A 119 -21.97 1.84 3.32
C SER A 119 -20.96 1.07 4.16
N CYS A 120 -20.34 1.72 5.15
CA CYS A 120 -19.30 1.12 5.98
C CYS A 120 -19.91 0.43 7.19
N ALA A 121 -19.36 -0.74 7.54
CA ALA A 121 -19.54 -1.31 8.87
C ALA A 121 -18.62 -0.57 9.84
N ASN A 122 -19.19 -0.06 10.93
CA ASN A 122 -18.42 0.68 11.92
C ASN A 122 -18.66 0.15 13.33
N VAL A 123 -17.65 0.24 14.17
CA VAL A 123 -17.68 -0.13 15.56
C VAL A 123 -16.82 0.84 16.36
N ALA A 124 -17.31 1.25 17.51
CA ALA A 124 -16.51 1.99 18.49
C ALA A 124 -16.51 1.26 19.82
N GLY A 125 -15.41 1.42 20.53
CA GLY A 125 -15.26 0.89 21.89
C GLY A 125 -14.62 1.93 22.78
N ARG A 126 -15.05 1.98 24.05
CA ARG A 126 -14.34 2.81 25.04
C ARG A 126 -12.91 2.29 25.20
N ASN A 127 -12.02 3.21 25.26
CA ASN A 127 -10.59 2.93 25.42
C ASN A 127 -9.98 4.04 26.28
N ASN A 128 -8.74 3.86 26.69
CA ASN A 128 -7.93 4.93 27.18
C ASN A 128 -6.83 5.23 26.16
N ALA A 129 -6.76 6.44 25.67
CA ALA A 129 -5.70 6.89 24.75
C ALA A 129 -4.31 6.89 25.43
N GLY A 130 -4.30 6.85 26.78
CA GLY A 130 -3.12 6.70 27.63
C GLY A 130 -2.90 5.26 28.11
N THR A 131 -2.33 5.12 29.31
CA THR A 131 -1.94 3.84 29.91
C THR A 131 -2.90 3.34 31.00
N SER A 132 -3.92 4.13 31.35
CA SER A 132 -4.89 3.75 32.39
C SER A 132 -5.96 2.81 31.83
N ALA A 133 -6.54 1.96 32.67
CA ALA A 133 -7.64 1.11 32.25
C ALA A 133 -8.87 1.97 31.88
N PRO A 134 -9.61 1.64 30.82
CA PRO A 134 -10.87 2.32 30.51
C PRO A 134 -11.89 2.07 31.63
N GLY A 135 -12.68 3.07 31.97
CA GLY A 135 -13.83 2.90 32.86
C GLY A 135 -14.88 1.95 32.25
N ALA A 136 -15.76 1.42 33.08
CA ALA A 136 -16.89 0.62 32.61
C ALA A 136 -17.81 1.44 31.70
N GLY A 137 -18.42 0.79 30.70
CA GLY A 137 -19.34 1.42 29.75
C GLY A 137 -19.08 1.01 28.30
N PHE A 138 -19.72 1.70 27.38
CA PHE A 138 -19.69 1.38 25.94
C PHE A 138 -19.66 2.64 25.08
N ALA A 139 -19.37 2.45 23.78
CA ALA A 139 -19.48 3.52 22.77
C ALA A 139 -20.50 3.10 21.71
N GLN A 140 -21.25 4.09 21.23
CA GLN A 140 -22.22 3.95 20.14
C GLN A 140 -21.80 4.81 18.98
N THR A 141 -22.05 4.33 17.74
CA THR A 141 -21.75 5.05 16.52
C THR A 141 -23.01 5.28 15.70
N ASN A 142 -23.10 6.41 15.07
CA ASN A 142 -24.10 6.70 14.05
C ASN A 142 -23.48 7.52 12.93
N VAL A 143 -23.93 7.33 11.67
CA VAL A 143 -23.52 8.22 10.58
C VAL A 143 -24.27 9.55 10.76
N ASN A 144 -23.54 10.66 10.73
CA ASN A 144 -24.13 11.98 10.87
C ASN A 144 -25.00 12.32 9.64
N ALA A 145 -26.27 12.64 9.87
CA ALA A 145 -27.21 12.92 8.78
C ALA A 145 -26.85 14.19 7.97
N GLY A 146 -26.16 15.15 8.57
CA GLY A 146 -25.71 16.38 7.91
C GLY A 146 -24.39 16.25 7.16
N ASN A 147 -23.60 15.23 7.47
CA ASN A 147 -22.31 14.97 6.82
C ASN A 147 -22.01 13.47 6.80
N VAL A 148 -22.25 12.84 5.68
CA VAL A 148 -22.09 11.39 5.48
C VAL A 148 -20.64 10.88 5.66
N ASN A 149 -19.66 11.77 5.67
CA ASN A 149 -18.26 11.44 5.95
C ASN A 149 -17.95 11.43 7.44
N THR A 150 -18.95 11.66 8.30
CA THR A 150 -18.76 11.80 9.74
C THR A 150 -19.49 10.69 10.49
N LEU A 151 -18.78 10.05 11.40
CA LEU A 151 -19.38 9.22 12.44
C LEU A 151 -19.53 10.05 13.71
N GLU A 152 -20.76 10.12 14.23
CA GLU A 152 -21.08 10.61 15.54
C GLU A 152 -20.87 9.46 16.54
N VAL A 153 -19.97 9.66 17.50
CA VAL A 153 -19.67 8.66 18.54
C VAL A 153 -20.09 9.21 19.88
N ARG A 154 -20.88 8.44 20.60
CA ARG A 154 -21.29 8.73 21.98
C ARG A 154 -20.74 7.68 22.92
N THR A 155 -20.02 8.11 23.93
CA THR A 155 -19.53 7.26 25.01
C THR A 155 -20.50 7.31 26.19
N ARG A 156 -20.76 6.15 26.75
CA ARG A 156 -21.69 5.96 27.87
C ARG A 156 -21.03 5.16 28.98
N ASP A 157 -21.42 5.44 30.23
CA ASP A 157 -21.05 4.62 31.37
C ASP A 157 -21.88 3.34 31.45
N ASP A 158 -21.70 2.56 32.49
CA ASP A 158 -22.41 1.30 32.78
C ASP A 158 -23.91 1.50 33.13
N THR A 159 -24.31 2.72 33.51
CA THR A 159 -25.71 3.09 33.72
C THR A 159 -26.40 3.57 32.44
N GLY A 160 -25.65 3.79 31.35
CA GLY A 160 -26.13 4.31 30.08
C GLY A 160 -26.14 5.86 30.01
N ALA A 161 -25.63 6.56 31.01
CA ALA A 161 -25.48 8.01 30.97
C ALA A 161 -24.33 8.41 30.02
N ASN A 162 -24.48 9.54 29.33
CA ASN A 162 -23.40 10.10 28.51
C ASN A 162 -22.23 10.51 29.38
N VAL A 163 -21.04 10.12 29.00
CA VAL A 163 -19.79 10.52 29.65
C VAL A 163 -18.75 10.85 28.61
N ASP A 164 -17.91 11.82 28.91
CA ASP A 164 -16.73 12.09 28.09
C ASP A 164 -15.68 11.04 28.43
N ALA A 165 -15.32 10.23 27.44
CA ALA A 165 -14.32 9.20 27.59
C ALA A 165 -13.59 8.96 26.28
N ASP A 166 -12.35 8.57 26.39
CA ASP A 166 -11.55 8.14 25.27
C ASP A 166 -12.17 6.92 24.59
N PHE A 167 -12.03 6.84 23.29
CA PHE A 167 -12.53 5.71 22.51
C PHE A 167 -11.68 5.44 21.27
N HIS A 168 -11.84 4.26 20.73
CA HIS A 168 -11.39 3.94 19.38
C HIS A 168 -12.60 3.67 18.49
N VAL A 169 -12.45 3.95 17.21
CA VAL A 169 -13.43 3.64 16.17
C VAL A 169 -12.74 2.97 14.98
N ILE A 170 -13.39 1.97 14.42
CA ILE A 170 -12.96 1.28 13.20
C ILE A 170 -14.12 1.31 12.23
N ALA A 171 -13.87 1.69 10.98
CA ALA A 171 -14.82 1.61 9.89
C ALA A 171 -14.23 0.80 8.74
N VAL A 172 -14.98 -0.18 8.27
CA VAL A 172 -14.62 -1.04 7.13
C VAL A 172 -15.64 -0.77 6.02
N CYS A 173 -15.15 -0.23 4.92
CA CYS A 173 -15.96 0.15 3.78
C CYS A 173 -15.80 -0.86 2.63
N PRO A 174 -16.85 -1.08 1.80
CA PRO A 174 -16.80 -1.98 0.65
C PRO A 174 -15.89 -1.50 -0.47
#